data_4b57aa7caf2e26d638f6e63bc3bd0512
#
_entry.id   4b57aa7caf2e26d638f6e63bc3bd0512
#
_cell.length_a   1.000
_cell.length_b   1.000
_cell.length_c   1.000
_cell.angle_alpha   90.00
_cell.angle_beta   90.00
_cell.angle_gamma   90.00
#
_symmetry.space_group_name_H-M   'P 1'
#
loop_
_entity.id
_entity.type
_entity.pdbx_description
1 polymer ?
#
loop_
_entity_poly.entity_id
_entity_poly.type
_entity_poly.pdbx_seq_one_letter_code
_entity_poly.pdbx_strand_id
1 'polypeptide(L)'
;MRLFIVVLILIFSLQSWTMADDKIEDFEIEGISIGDSLLDFMTIQEIKKNEIEYFKDKRNYFVVGLNDGLNQYDSLELYIKSDDKNYEIKTIGAFIILDELNECLKIQKRIDQEFKDIFSNLVIYSAIQKHVYDKSGKSKQHQTNYIFGKNSNEDDHIRTECLEWSKEIKKKEGWTDNLVVVAMTKEILIWVNSGYK
;
A
#
# COMPACT_ATOMS: atom_id res chain seq x y z
N MET A 1 46.62 -9.04 26.37
CA MET A 1 45.51 -9.35 25.49
C MET A 1 44.17 -9.38 26.27
N ARG A 2 43.91 -8.39 27.13
CA ARG A 2 42.69 -8.29 27.96
C ARG A 2 42.08 -6.88 27.97
N LEU A 3 42.64 -5.92 27.19
CA LEU A 3 42.18 -4.52 27.20
C LEU A 3 41.31 -4.14 26.00
N PHE A 4 41.17 -5.02 24.97
CA PHE A 4 40.41 -4.71 23.76
C PHE A 4 38.93 -5.09 23.82
N ILE A 5 38.49 -5.84 24.83
CA ILE A 5 37.10 -6.32 24.93
C ILE A 5 36.19 -5.29 25.64
N VAL A 6 36.76 -4.39 26.44
CA VAL A 6 35.96 -3.41 27.23
C VAL A 6 35.50 -2.20 26.40
N VAL A 7 36.18 -1.87 25.29
CA VAL A 7 35.82 -0.71 24.45
C VAL A 7 34.66 -1.02 23.49
N LEU A 8 34.45 -2.30 23.13
CA LEU A 8 33.39 -2.67 22.21
C LEU A 8 32.00 -2.69 22.85
N ILE A 9 31.90 -2.80 24.16
CA ILE A 9 30.64 -2.87 24.92
C ILE A 9 30.07 -1.46 25.17
N LEU A 10 30.91 -0.41 25.17
CA LEU A 10 30.51 0.97 25.44
C LEU A 10 29.92 1.71 24.21
N ILE A 11 30.09 1.16 23.00
CA ILE A 11 29.55 1.79 21.77
C ILE A 11 28.07 1.39 21.53
N PHE A 12 27.61 0.28 22.11
CA PHE A 12 26.21 -0.18 21.96
C PHE A 12 25.22 0.46 22.94
N SER A 13 25.64 1.26 23.89
CA SER A 13 24.79 1.83 24.93
C SER A 13 24.33 3.29 24.69
N LEU A 14 24.63 3.87 23.53
CA LEU A 14 24.21 5.23 23.16
C LEU A 14 23.31 5.29 21.92
N GLN A 15 22.72 4.17 21.52
CA GLN A 15 21.52 4.28 20.68
C GLN A 15 20.39 4.73 21.60
N SER A 16 20.28 6.04 21.76
CA SER A 16 19.05 6.68 22.20
C SER A 16 17.95 6.12 21.28
N TRP A 17 17.05 5.37 21.84
CA TRP A 17 15.78 5.06 21.23
C TRP A 17 15.02 6.39 21.20
N THR A 18 15.34 7.26 20.23
CA THR A 18 14.38 8.24 19.81
C THR A 18 13.23 7.38 19.25
N MET A 19 12.09 7.41 19.91
CA MET A 19 10.86 7.01 19.27
C MET A 19 10.71 7.95 18.07
N ALA A 20 11.18 7.54 16.89
CA ALA A 20 10.83 8.19 15.66
C ALA A 20 9.32 8.03 15.54
N ASP A 21 8.61 9.11 15.27
CA ASP A 21 7.20 9.02 14.91
C ASP A 21 7.10 8.11 13.69
N ASP A 22 6.24 7.10 13.76
CA ASP A 22 5.98 6.18 12.65
C ASP A 22 5.60 7.01 11.40
N LYS A 23 6.26 6.76 10.27
CA LYS A 23 6.02 7.44 9.00
C LYS A 23 5.66 6.43 7.92
N ILE A 24 4.86 6.86 6.95
CA ILE A 24 4.48 6.00 5.85
C ILE A 24 5.67 5.62 4.95
N GLU A 25 6.69 6.46 4.89
CA GLU A 25 7.94 6.21 4.16
C GLU A 25 8.78 5.08 4.78
N ASP A 26 8.52 4.71 6.05
CA ASP A 26 9.17 3.58 6.71
C ASP A 26 8.54 2.23 6.29
N PHE A 27 7.43 2.28 5.54
CA PHE A 27 6.74 1.12 5.03
C PHE A 27 7.25 0.74 3.64
N GLU A 28 7.64 -0.53 3.48
CA GLU A 28 8.20 -1.08 2.25
C GLU A 28 7.39 -2.28 1.76
N ILE A 29 7.14 -2.35 0.44
CA ILE A 29 6.56 -3.49 -0.25
C ILE A 29 7.51 -3.88 -1.40
N GLU A 30 8.00 -5.12 -1.41
CA GLU A 30 8.90 -5.66 -2.45
C GLU A 30 10.16 -4.81 -2.69
N GLY A 31 10.65 -4.13 -1.64
CA GLY A 31 11.82 -3.26 -1.72
C GLY A 31 11.51 -1.85 -2.23
N ILE A 32 10.23 -1.47 -2.32
CA ILE A 32 9.78 -0.15 -2.78
C ILE A 32 9.05 0.56 -1.64
N SER A 33 9.39 1.82 -1.38
CA SER A 33 8.77 2.67 -0.37
C SER A 33 8.05 3.89 -0.96
N ILE A 34 7.12 4.45 -0.20
CA ILE A 34 6.55 5.76 -0.51
C ILE A 34 7.67 6.80 -0.48
N GLY A 35 7.71 7.68 -1.48
CA GLY A 35 8.74 8.70 -1.61
C GLY A 35 9.95 8.28 -2.46
N ASP A 36 10.12 6.99 -2.74
CA ASP A 36 11.15 6.52 -3.65
C ASP A 36 10.92 7.06 -5.07
N SER A 37 12.00 7.20 -5.82
CA SER A 37 11.92 7.47 -7.25
C SER A 37 11.70 6.18 -8.02
N LEU A 38 10.65 6.11 -8.84
CA LEU A 38 10.44 4.95 -9.70
C LEU A 38 11.60 4.74 -10.69
N LEU A 39 12.39 5.79 -10.96
CA LEU A 39 13.59 5.71 -11.82
C LEU A 39 14.73 4.90 -11.19
N ASP A 40 14.71 4.65 -9.89
CA ASP A 40 15.69 3.79 -9.21
C ASP A 40 15.44 2.30 -9.51
N PHE A 41 14.21 1.96 -9.94
CA PHE A 41 13.77 0.58 -10.21
C PHE A 41 13.61 0.27 -11.69
N MET A 42 13.32 1.27 -12.53
CA MET A 42 13.07 1.06 -13.95
C MET A 42 13.35 2.29 -14.82
N THR A 43 13.55 2.05 -16.09
CA THR A 43 13.76 3.12 -17.08
C THR A 43 12.43 3.81 -17.46
N ILE A 44 12.52 5.03 -18.00
CA ILE A 44 11.35 5.77 -18.53
C ILE A 44 10.60 4.97 -19.61
N GLN A 45 11.31 4.15 -20.40
CA GLN A 45 10.70 3.33 -21.44
C GLN A 45 9.85 2.20 -20.82
N GLU A 46 10.35 1.57 -19.75
CA GLU A 46 9.62 0.54 -18.99
C GLU A 46 8.44 1.14 -18.27
N ILE A 47 8.57 2.31 -17.64
CA ILE A 47 7.47 3.05 -17.02
C ILE A 47 6.33 3.24 -18.02
N LYS A 48 6.63 3.79 -19.22
CA LYS A 48 5.62 4.01 -20.27
C LYS A 48 4.98 2.73 -20.78
N LYS A 49 5.75 1.64 -20.86
CA LYS A 49 5.25 0.32 -21.30
C LYS A 49 4.27 -0.28 -20.29
N ASN A 50 4.53 -0.08 -19.01
CA ASN A 50 3.77 -0.65 -17.89
C ASN A 50 2.70 0.31 -17.35
N GLU A 51 2.48 1.46 -18.01
CA GLU A 51 1.42 2.40 -17.63
C GLU A 51 0.05 1.78 -17.81
N ILE A 52 -0.79 1.85 -16.76
CA ILE A 52 -2.16 1.36 -16.75
C ILE A 52 -3.12 2.53 -16.97
N GLU A 53 -4.06 2.41 -17.89
CA GLU A 53 -5.04 3.44 -18.20
C GLU A 53 -6.25 3.36 -17.25
N TYR A 54 -6.06 3.73 -15.97
CA TYR A 54 -7.14 3.79 -14.98
C TYR A 54 -8.01 5.04 -15.10
N PHE A 55 -7.37 6.18 -15.39
CA PHE A 55 -8.04 7.47 -15.37
C PHE A 55 -8.13 8.02 -16.78
N LYS A 56 -9.35 8.40 -17.20
CA LYS A 56 -9.58 9.06 -18.50
C LYS A 56 -8.87 10.40 -18.60
N ASP A 57 -8.59 11.01 -17.46
CA ASP A 57 -7.88 12.29 -17.32
C ASP A 57 -6.62 12.09 -16.49
N LYS A 58 -5.47 12.04 -17.16
CA LYS A 58 -4.15 11.83 -16.56
C LYS A 58 -3.52 13.10 -15.99
N ARG A 59 -4.28 14.18 -15.81
CA ARG A 59 -3.70 15.47 -15.42
C ARG A 59 -3.03 15.45 -14.05
N ASN A 60 -3.53 14.65 -13.13
CA ASN A 60 -3.00 14.62 -11.76
C ASN A 60 -2.04 13.45 -11.53
N TYR A 61 -2.48 12.23 -11.81
CA TYR A 61 -1.70 11.02 -11.55
C TYR A 61 -1.83 10.01 -12.69
N PHE A 62 -0.77 9.23 -12.87
CA PHE A 62 -0.80 8.02 -13.69
C PHE A 62 -0.36 6.81 -12.85
N VAL A 63 -0.66 5.62 -13.33
CA VAL A 63 -0.40 4.37 -12.62
C VAL A 63 0.51 3.49 -13.44
N VAL A 64 1.49 2.89 -12.77
CA VAL A 64 2.41 1.91 -13.38
C VAL A 64 2.18 0.56 -12.71
N GLY A 65 1.91 -0.47 -13.51
CA GLY A 65 1.71 -1.84 -13.03
C GLY A 65 2.98 -2.67 -13.15
N LEU A 66 3.26 -3.47 -12.12
CA LEU A 66 4.33 -4.47 -12.11
C LEU A 66 3.71 -5.84 -11.86
N ASN A 67 3.96 -6.80 -12.75
CA ASN A 67 3.42 -8.16 -12.63
C ASN A 67 4.52 -9.24 -12.64
N ASP A 68 5.77 -8.85 -12.86
CA ASP A 68 6.90 -9.76 -12.97
C ASP A 68 7.97 -9.42 -11.92
N GLY A 69 8.70 -10.42 -11.45
CA GLY A 69 9.84 -10.24 -10.55
C GLY A 69 9.46 -10.00 -9.10
N LEU A 70 8.20 -10.14 -8.72
CA LEU A 70 7.70 -10.00 -7.35
C LEU A 70 7.86 -11.32 -6.58
N ASN A 71 8.05 -11.24 -5.25
CA ASN A 71 8.29 -12.41 -4.41
C ASN A 71 7.04 -12.86 -3.63
N GLN A 72 6.21 -11.91 -3.20
CA GLN A 72 5.09 -12.16 -2.29
C GLN A 72 3.74 -11.78 -2.89
N TYR A 73 3.73 -10.87 -3.87
CA TYR A 73 2.52 -10.33 -4.47
C TYR A 73 2.42 -10.73 -5.94
N ASP A 74 1.20 -10.86 -6.46
CA ASP A 74 0.95 -11.15 -7.87
C ASP A 74 1.10 -9.93 -8.75
N SER A 75 0.81 -8.73 -8.20
CA SER A 75 1.01 -7.46 -8.89
C SER A 75 1.18 -6.29 -7.94
N LEU A 76 1.85 -5.24 -8.43
CA LEU A 76 1.90 -3.92 -7.79
C LEU A 76 1.32 -2.86 -8.72
N GLU A 77 0.76 -1.82 -8.11
CA GLU A 77 0.32 -0.58 -8.76
C GLU A 77 0.96 0.62 -8.07
N LEU A 78 1.71 1.39 -8.81
CA LEU A 78 2.45 2.54 -8.32
C LEU A 78 1.86 3.82 -8.90
N TYR A 79 1.43 4.74 -8.04
CA TYR A 79 0.81 6.01 -8.43
C TYR A 79 1.83 7.12 -8.39
N ILE A 80 1.99 7.79 -9.51
CA ILE A 80 2.96 8.86 -9.74
C ILE A 80 2.23 10.13 -10.17
N LYS A 81 2.66 11.28 -9.65
CA LYS A 81 2.11 12.57 -10.09
C LYS A 81 2.55 12.89 -11.52
N SER A 82 1.61 13.29 -12.39
CA SER A 82 1.86 13.39 -13.83
C SER A 82 2.88 14.48 -14.23
N ASP A 83 3.05 15.50 -13.41
CA ASP A 83 4.00 16.60 -13.63
C ASP A 83 5.32 16.44 -12.84
N ASP A 84 5.46 15.35 -12.08
CA ASP A 84 6.67 15.08 -11.32
C ASP A 84 7.77 14.47 -12.19
N LYS A 85 8.89 15.20 -12.31
CA LYS A 85 10.06 14.78 -13.09
C LYS A 85 10.93 13.75 -12.36
N ASN A 86 10.78 13.62 -11.06
CA ASN A 86 11.50 12.66 -10.23
C ASN A 86 10.80 11.32 -10.18
N TYR A 87 9.56 11.23 -10.69
CA TYR A 87 8.74 10.03 -10.65
C TYR A 87 8.57 9.48 -9.21
N GLU A 88 8.36 10.37 -8.25
CA GLU A 88 8.18 10.00 -6.84
C GLU A 88 6.89 9.21 -6.62
N ILE A 89 7.02 8.05 -5.94
CA ILE A 89 5.92 7.14 -5.65
C ILE A 89 5.05 7.73 -4.53
N LYS A 90 3.78 7.95 -4.82
CA LYS A 90 2.79 8.52 -3.89
C LYS A 90 1.82 7.48 -3.34
N THR A 91 1.67 6.35 -4.00
CA THR A 91 0.87 5.21 -3.54
C THR A 91 1.48 3.92 -4.06
N ILE A 92 1.48 2.91 -3.21
CA ILE A 92 1.81 1.53 -3.56
C ILE A 92 0.58 0.68 -3.25
N GLY A 93 -0.02 0.06 -4.27
CA GLY A 93 -1.03 -0.98 -4.14
C GLY A 93 -0.41 -2.33 -4.46
N ALA A 94 -0.53 -3.32 -3.57
CA ALA A 94 -0.03 -4.67 -3.77
C ALA A 94 -1.18 -5.67 -3.69
N PHE A 95 -1.24 -6.61 -4.64
CA PHE A 95 -2.36 -7.51 -4.83
C PHE A 95 -1.93 -8.96 -4.73
N ILE A 96 -2.72 -9.77 -4.03
CA ILE A 96 -2.66 -11.24 -4.05
C ILE A 96 -4.01 -11.75 -4.54
N ILE A 97 -4.01 -12.49 -5.66
CA ILE A 97 -5.21 -13.11 -6.23
C ILE A 97 -5.57 -14.34 -5.40
N LEU A 98 -6.82 -14.43 -4.95
CA LEU A 98 -7.29 -15.50 -4.09
C LEU A 98 -8.68 -15.97 -4.54
N ASP A 99 -8.93 -17.29 -4.46
CA ASP A 99 -10.22 -17.85 -4.83
C ASP A 99 -11.25 -17.85 -3.69
N GLU A 100 -10.76 -17.82 -2.44
CA GLU A 100 -11.56 -18.02 -1.25
C GLU A 100 -11.41 -16.87 -0.25
N LEU A 101 -12.52 -16.24 0.13
CA LEU A 101 -12.53 -15.16 1.13
C LEU A 101 -11.87 -15.56 2.47
N ASN A 102 -12.10 -16.81 2.91
CA ASN A 102 -11.52 -17.27 4.18
C ASN A 102 -9.99 -17.34 4.15
N GLU A 103 -9.39 -17.62 3.01
CA GLU A 103 -7.94 -17.58 2.82
C GLU A 103 -7.45 -16.14 2.88
N CYS A 104 -8.12 -15.24 2.17
CA CYS A 104 -7.83 -13.81 2.22
C CYS A 104 -7.83 -13.28 3.66
N LEU A 105 -8.88 -13.53 4.42
CA LEU A 105 -9.02 -13.07 5.79
C LEU A 105 -7.93 -13.63 6.74
N LYS A 106 -7.43 -14.84 6.47
CA LYS A 106 -6.29 -15.41 7.23
C LYS A 106 -5.00 -14.66 6.94
N ILE A 107 -4.73 -14.38 5.66
CA ILE A 107 -3.52 -13.64 5.24
C ILE A 107 -3.62 -12.22 5.76
N GLN A 108 -4.76 -11.53 5.58
CA GLN A 108 -5.01 -10.20 6.09
C GLN A 108 -4.73 -10.11 7.60
N LYS A 109 -5.27 -11.04 8.39
CA LYS A 109 -5.06 -11.08 9.85
C LYS A 109 -3.57 -11.20 10.22
N ARG A 110 -2.78 -11.95 9.45
CA ARG A 110 -1.33 -12.08 9.68
C ARG A 110 -0.62 -10.77 9.40
N ILE A 111 -0.90 -10.14 8.25
CA ILE A 111 -0.34 -8.83 7.89
C ILE A 111 -0.76 -7.77 8.91
N ASP A 112 -2.03 -7.76 9.33
CA ASP A 112 -2.54 -6.86 10.35
C ASP A 112 -1.83 -7.01 11.71
N GLN A 113 -1.39 -8.22 12.04
CA GLN A 113 -0.60 -8.45 13.24
C GLN A 113 0.83 -7.92 13.08
N GLU A 114 1.47 -8.18 11.94
CA GLU A 114 2.81 -7.66 11.62
C GLU A 114 2.83 -6.13 11.68
N PHE A 115 1.81 -5.45 11.14
CA PHE A 115 1.72 -3.99 11.21
C PHE A 115 1.56 -3.46 12.64
N LYS A 116 0.79 -4.14 13.49
CA LYS A 116 0.67 -3.77 14.92
C LYS A 116 1.95 -3.96 15.69
N ASP A 117 2.79 -4.91 15.27
CA ASP A 117 4.08 -5.18 15.91
C ASP A 117 5.16 -4.17 15.45
N ILE A 118 5.04 -3.64 14.22
CA ILE A 118 5.97 -2.65 13.66
C ILE A 118 5.61 -1.23 14.08
N PHE A 119 4.32 -0.85 13.94
CA PHE A 119 3.84 0.50 14.17
C PHE A 119 3.12 0.62 15.52
N SER A 120 3.59 1.50 16.39
CA SER A 120 3.12 1.58 17.78
C SER A 120 2.05 2.66 18.03
N ASN A 121 1.97 3.68 17.18
CA ASN A 121 1.21 4.91 17.44
C ASN A 121 0.09 5.19 16.41
N LEU A 122 -0.32 4.20 15.63
CA LEU A 122 -1.33 4.39 14.59
C LEU A 122 -2.75 4.32 15.14
N VAL A 123 -3.64 5.11 14.55
CA VAL A 123 -5.08 4.94 14.72
C VAL A 123 -5.54 3.81 13.81
N ILE A 124 -6.11 2.74 14.41
CA ILE A 124 -6.51 1.53 13.69
C ILE A 124 -8.01 1.37 13.77
N TYR A 125 -8.67 1.15 12.63
CA TYR A 125 -10.06 0.74 12.59
C TYR A 125 -10.33 -0.27 11.47
N SER A 126 -11.29 -1.17 11.70
CA SER A 126 -11.73 -2.16 10.71
C SER A 126 -13.20 -1.94 10.36
N ALA A 127 -13.56 -2.18 9.10
CA ALA A 127 -14.92 -2.05 8.60
C ALA A 127 -15.21 -3.08 7.51
N ILE A 128 -16.48 -3.46 7.38
CA ILE A 128 -16.98 -4.20 6.23
C ILE A 128 -17.90 -3.26 5.46
N GLN A 129 -17.54 -2.95 4.22
CA GLN A 129 -18.29 -2.02 3.38
C GLN A 129 -18.76 -2.70 2.10
N LYS A 130 -19.79 -2.13 1.47
CA LYS A 130 -20.19 -2.51 0.12
C LYS A 130 -19.24 -1.87 -0.88
N HIS A 131 -18.82 -2.65 -1.87
CA HIS A 131 -17.96 -2.10 -2.92
C HIS A 131 -18.76 -1.15 -3.82
N VAL A 132 -18.23 0.07 -4.00
CA VAL A 132 -18.94 1.15 -4.73
C VAL A 132 -19.20 0.84 -6.21
N TYR A 133 -18.37 0.02 -6.83
CA TYR A 133 -18.52 -0.41 -8.21
C TYR A 133 -19.74 -1.33 -8.40
N ASP A 134 -19.99 -2.23 -7.46
CA ASP A 134 -21.12 -3.16 -7.52
C ASP A 134 -22.42 -2.50 -7.05
N LYS A 135 -23.20 -2.00 -7.99
CA LYS A 135 -24.49 -1.35 -7.70
C LYS A 135 -25.51 -2.27 -7.04
N SER A 136 -25.33 -3.60 -7.10
CA SER A 136 -26.18 -4.56 -6.39
C SER A 136 -25.92 -4.54 -4.88
N GLY A 137 -24.75 -4.04 -4.44
CA GLY A 137 -24.31 -3.99 -3.06
C GLY A 137 -24.00 -5.37 -2.47
N LYS A 138 -23.76 -6.39 -3.31
CA LYS A 138 -23.42 -7.75 -2.87
C LYS A 138 -21.92 -7.95 -2.72
N SER A 139 -21.10 -7.22 -3.50
CA SER A 139 -19.64 -7.23 -3.32
C SER A 139 -19.26 -6.46 -2.05
N LYS A 140 -18.28 -6.97 -1.32
CA LYS A 140 -17.85 -6.42 -0.04
C LYS A 140 -16.36 -6.16 0.00
N GLN A 141 -15.98 -5.24 0.86
CA GLN A 141 -14.62 -4.88 1.21
C GLN A 141 -14.46 -5.08 2.72
N HIS A 142 -13.59 -6.01 3.11
CA HIS A 142 -13.23 -6.25 4.51
C HIS A 142 -11.91 -5.51 4.76
N GLN A 143 -11.98 -4.34 5.37
CA GLN A 143 -10.87 -3.40 5.49
C GLN A 143 -10.34 -3.29 6.91
N THR A 144 -9.01 -3.15 7.04
CA THR A 144 -8.34 -2.60 8.22
C THR A 144 -7.49 -1.42 7.77
N ASN A 145 -7.66 -0.27 8.42
CA ASN A 145 -6.98 0.98 8.11
C ASN A 145 -6.04 1.36 9.24
N TYR A 146 -4.83 1.78 8.90
CA TYR A 146 -3.74 2.21 9.77
C TYR A 146 -3.38 3.65 9.40
N ILE A 147 -3.71 4.62 10.27
CA ILE A 147 -3.62 6.05 9.98
C ILE A 147 -2.43 6.64 10.70
N PHE A 148 -1.54 7.29 9.96
CA PHE A 148 -0.37 8.01 10.44
C PHE A 148 -0.73 9.43 10.87
N GLY A 149 -1.76 9.56 11.71
CA GLY A 149 -2.31 10.83 12.16
C GLY A 149 -3.61 10.64 12.91
N LYS A 150 -4.50 11.63 12.83
CA LYS A 150 -5.79 11.63 13.55
C LYS A 150 -7.00 11.63 12.62
N ASN A 151 -6.80 11.98 11.35
CA ASN A 151 -7.88 12.16 10.38
C ASN A 151 -7.76 11.13 9.24
N SER A 152 -8.63 10.15 9.23
CA SER A 152 -8.66 9.09 8.22
C SER A 152 -8.89 9.57 6.77
N ASN A 153 -9.30 10.82 6.57
CA ASN A 153 -9.57 11.36 5.24
C ASN A 153 -8.47 12.31 4.75
N GLU A 154 -7.51 12.66 5.60
CA GLU A 154 -6.52 13.69 5.31
C GLU A 154 -5.08 13.31 5.71
N ASP A 155 -4.89 12.19 6.42
CA ASP A 155 -3.57 11.75 6.84
C ASP A 155 -3.12 10.54 6.01
N ASP A 156 -1.81 10.35 5.91
CA ASP A 156 -1.22 9.17 5.29
C ASP A 156 -1.75 7.89 5.93
N HIS A 157 -1.99 6.87 5.14
CA HIS A 157 -2.45 5.62 5.70
C HIS A 157 -2.04 4.36 4.90
N ILE A 158 -1.99 3.26 5.62
CA ILE A 158 -1.96 1.92 5.05
C ILE A 158 -3.32 1.29 5.24
N ARG A 159 -3.77 0.51 4.25
CA ARG A 159 -4.98 -0.29 4.33
C ARG A 159 -4.71 -1.70 3.84
N THR A 160 -5.16 -2.68 4.60
CA THR A 160 -5.33 -4.05 4.14
C THR A 160 -6.79 -4.29 3.81
N GLU A 161 -7.07 -4.99 2.72
CA GLU A 161 -8.43 -5.17 2.25
C GLU A 161 -8.62 -6.52 1.58
N CYS A 162 -9.61 -7.29 2.02
CA CYS A 162 -10.10 -8.44 1.27
C CYS A 162 -11.32 -8.02 0.45
N LEU A 163 -11.21 -8.13 -0.87
CA LEU A 163 -12.30 -7.89 -1.82
C LEU A 163 -13.04 -9.20 -2.08
N GLU A 164 -14.34 -9.20 -1.74
CA GLU A 164 -15.29 -10.27 -2.04
C GLU A 164 -16.21 -9.82 -3.16
N TRP A 165 -15.95 -10.26 -4.40
CA TRP A 165 -16.77 -9.91 -5.54
C TRP A 165 -18.03 -10.77 -5.64
N SER A 166 -19.16 -10.15 -5.95
CA SER A 166 -20.40 -10.88 -6.22
C SER A 166 -20.25 -11.79 -7.45
N LYS A 167 -21.04 -12.88 -7.49
CA LYS A 167 -21.03 -13.81 -8.63
C LYS A 167 -21.31 -13.10 -9.94
N GLU A 168 -22.17 -12.08 -9.92
CA GLU A 168 -22.52 -11.27 -11.08
C GLU A 168 -21.32 -10.47 -11.60
N ILE A 169 -20.54 -9.84 -10.70
CA ILE A 169 -19.33 -9.10 -11.08
C ILE A 169 -18.26 -10.06 -11.59
N LYS A 170 -17.99 -11.16 -10.87
CA LYS A 170 -17.03 -12.18 -11.32
C LYS A 170 -17.36 -12.69 -12.74
N LYS A 171 -18.63 -12.94 -13.01
CA LYS A 171 -19.06 -13.41 -14.33
C LYS A 171 -18.98 -12.33 -15.41
N LYS A 172 -19.33 -11.10 -15.09
CA LYS A 172 -19.40 -9.97 -16.05
C LYS A 172 -18.01 -9.42 -16.38
N GLU A 173 -17.17 -9.21 -15.36
CA GLU A 173 -15.89 -8.50 -15.49
C GLU A 173 -14.68 -9.46 -15.52
N GLY A 174 -14.89 -10.75 -15.18
CA GLY A 174 -13.79 -11.72 -15.05
C GLY A 174 -12.92 -11.49 -13.80
N TRP A 175 -13.39 -10.70 -12.83
CA TRP A 175 -12.62 -10.39 -11.63
C TRP A 175 -12.66 -11.55 -10.63
N THR A 176 -11.56 -11.70 -9.89
CA THR A 176 -11.40 -12.67 -8.80
C THR A 176 -11.35 -11.95 -7.46
N ASP A 177 -11.64 -12.67 -6.38
CA ASP A 177 -11.39 -12.16 -5.04
C ASP A 177 -9.88 -11.93 -4.88
N ASN A 178 -9.51 -10.96 -4.06
CA ASN A 178 -8.12 -10.63 -3.85
C ASN A 178 -7.88 -10.00 -2.48
N LEU A 179 -6.64 -10.08 -2.02
CA LEU A 179 -6.11 -9.27 -0.95
C LEU A 179 -5.40 -8.07 -1.57
N VAL A 180 -5.68 -6.89 -1.04
CA VAL A 180 -4.97 -5.65 -1.37
C VAL A 180 -4.30 -5.12 -0.11
N VAL A 181 -3.03 -4.76 -0.24
CA VAL A 181 -2.32 -3.93 0.73
C VAL A 181 -1.98 -2.64 0.01
N VAL A 182 -2.47 -1.52 0.52
CA VAL A 182 -2.23 -0.21 -0.12
C VAL A 182 -1.69 0.78 0.89
N ALA A 183 -0.57 1.42 0.56
CA ALA A 183 -0.02 2.57 1.26
C ALA A 183 -0.27 3.82 0.42
N MET A 184 -0.87 4.85 1.01
CA MET A 184 -1.30 6.06 0.33
C MET A 184 -0.87 7.30 1.10
N THR A 185 -0.24 8.26 0.40
CA THR A 185 -0.05 9.60 0.97
C THR A 185 -1.37 10.36 1.07
N LYS A 186 -1.44 11.30 2.01
CA LYS A 186 -2.60 12.21 2.15
C LYS A 186 -2.95 12.95 0.86
N GLU A 187 -1.94 13.25 0.03
CA GLU A 187 -2.14 13.97 -1.24
C GLU A 187 -3.04 13.16 -2.19
N ILE A 188 -2.73 11.88 -2.38
CA ILE A 188 -3.55 10.95 -3.18
C ILE A 188 -4.92 10.77 -2.55
N LEU A 189 -4.98 10.61 -1.23
CA LEU A 189 -6.25 10.38 -0.54
C LEU A 189 -7.21 11.55 -0.73
N ILE A 190 -6.74 12.78 -0.60
CA ILE A 190 -7.53 14.00 -0.84
C ILE A 190 -8.03 14.03 -2.28
N TRP A 191 -7.16 13.72 -3.25
CA TRP A 191 -7.55 13.66 -4.66
C TRP A 191 -8.62 12.60 -4.94
N VAL A 192 -8.47 11.38 -4.42
CA VAL A 192 -9.48 10.31 -4.54
C VAL A 192 -10.81 10.74 -3.91
N ASN A 193 -10.79 11.31 -2.69
CA ASN A 193 -11.97 11.77 -1.98
C ASN A 193 -12.66 12.97 -2.67
N SER A 194 -11.92 13.78 -3.44
CA SER A 194 -12.47 14.86 -4.26
C SER A 194 -13.21 14.37 -5.52
N GLY A 195 -13.20 13.06 -5.79
CA GLY A 195 -13.75 12.42 -6.99
C GLY A 195 -12.84 12.61 -8.20
N TYR A 196 -11.53 12.54 -7.99
CA TYR A 196 -10.47 12.61 -9.03
C TYR A 196 -10.40 13.98 -9.73
N LYS A 197 -10.63 15.07 -8.97
CA LYS A 197 -10.65 16.45 -9.48
C LYS A 197 -9.39 17.21 -9.19
#